data_34daa5f13071d91023beefb1f3616f1b
#
_entry.id   34daa5f13071d91023beefb1f3616f1b
#
_cell.length_a   1.000
_cell.length_b   1.000
_cell.length_c   1.000
_cell.angle_alpha   90.00
_cell.angle_beta   90.00
_cell.angle_gamma   90.00
#
_symmetry.space_group_name_H-M   'P 1'
#
loop_
_entity.id
_entity.type
_entity.pdbx_description
1 polymer ?
#
loop_
_entity_poly.entity_id
_entity_poly.type
_entity_poly.pdbx_seq_one_letter_code
_entity_poly.pdbx_strand_id
1 'polypeptide(L)'
;AGETAIPPAGRWHTTPTTHSGQPAPTAFTQDELGWEPWLAPKALAAFSPDEQETLRRFGHQDSGYFRLLARNLPALEARTLTDKGIFYTPGGLARAERELAATVASKVNGCIYCASVHARKASQLSKDNDAVQRLLEVAPGGSLSAGQSARWQAIIDFSAALSATPATAGAAHVAALREQALTDLELLDLVQATAFFAWANRLMLTLGEPFIPA
;
A
#
# COMPACT_ATOMS: atom_id res chain seq x y z
N ALA A 1 15.21 -28.75 -4.27
CA ALA A 1 14.28 -27.71 -4.68
C ALA A 1 13.33 -27.49 -3.50
N GLY A 2 13.56 -26.44 -2.69
CA GLY A 2 12.64 -26.03 -1.64
C GLY A 2 11.50 -25.30 -2.32
N GLU A 3 10.28 -25.78 -2.18
CA GLU A 3 9.10 -24.99 -2.48
C GLU A 3 9.17 -23.71 -1.66
N THR A 4 9.37 -22.59 -2.33
CA THR A 4 9.16 -21.28 -1.73
C THR A 4 7.67 -21.17 -1.45
N ALA A 5 7.26 -21.43 -0.21
CA ALA A 5 5.88 -21.23 0.20
C ALA A 5 5.51 -19.78 -0.10
N ILE A 6 4.62 -19.58 -1.08
CA ILE A 6 4.05 -18.28 -1.37
C ILE A 6 3.33 -17.83 -0.09
N PRO A 7 3.66 -16.65 0.48
CA PRO A 7 2.98 -16.20 1.67
C PRO A 7 1.48 -16.19 1.41
N PRO A 8 0.65 -16.77 2.27
CA PRO A 8 -0.79 -16.74 2.09
C PRO A 8 -1.25 -15.29 2.02
N ALA A 9 -2.14 -14.98 1.09
CA ALA A 9 -2.83 -13.71 1.08
C ALA A 9 -3.36 -13.43 2.50
N GLY A 10 -3.00 -12.28 3.07
CA GLY A 10 -3.28 -11.97 4.48
C GLY A 10 -4.78 -12.00 4.78
N ARG A 11 -5.12 -12.22 6.01
CA ARG A 11 -6.50 -12.07 6.49
C ARG A 11 -6.82 -10.60 6.60
N TRP A 12 -8.02 -10.20 6.19
CA TRP A 12 -8.52 -8.84 6.37
C TRP A 12 -9.84 -8.85 7.14
N HIS A 13 -10.22 -7.68 7.66
CA HIS A 13 -11.46 -7.52 8.40
C HIS A 13 -12.65 -7.65 7.45
N THR A 14 -13.66 -8.43 7.83
CA THR A 14 -14.85 -8.69 7.02
C THR A 14 -16.14 -8.19 7.67
N THR A 15 -16.04 -7.35 8.70
CA THR A 15 -17.22 -6.74 9.33
C THR A 15 -17.87 -5.78 8.35
N PRO A 16 -19.17 -5.91 8.05
CA PRO A 16 -19.83 -5.14 7.00
C PRO A 16 -20.11 -3.69 7.40
N THR A 17 -19.87 -3.33 8.66
CA THR A 17 -20.03 -1.97 9.18
C THR A 17 -18.85 -1.57 10.03
N THR A 18 -18.50 -0.28 10.00
CA THR A 18 -17.50 0.32 10.88
C THR A 18 -18.03 0.45 12.32
N HIS A 19 -17.16 0.82 13.26
CA HIS A 19 -17.56 1.05 14.64
C HIS A 19 -18.59 2.22 14.78
N SER A 20 -18.59 3.17 13.83
CA SER A 20 -19.59 4.25 13.77
C SER A 20 -20.87 3.85 13.02
N GLY A 21 -20.96 2.62 12.50
CA GLY A 21 -22.13 2.10 11.79
C GLY A 21 -22.16 2.43 10.29
N GLN A 22 -21.08 2.94 9.69
CA GLN A 22 -21.02 3.15 8.25
C GLN A 22 -20.79 1.82 7.50
N PRO A 23 -21.26 1.66 6.24
CA PRO A 23 -20.95 0.49 5.43
C PRO A 23 -19.44 0.35 5.27
N ALA A 24 -18.90 -0.84 5.53
CA ALA A 24 -17.47 -1.15 5.38
C ALA A 24 -17.22 -2.14 4.26
N PRO A 25 -16.09 -2.01 3.53
CA PRO A 25 -15.74 -2.97 2.49
C PRO A 25 -15.32 -4.31 3.11
N THR A 26 -15.86 -5.40 2.56
CA THR A 26 -15.55 -6.77 2.99
C THR A 26 -14.62 -7.51 2.03
N ALA A 27 -14.25 -6.87 0.92
CA ALA A 27 -13.35 -7.38 -0.10
C ALA A 27 -12.40 -6.28 -0.59
N PHE A 28 -11.28 -6.70 -1.17
CA PHE A 28 -10.39 -5.76 -1.86
C PHE A 28 -11.06 -5.27 -3.14
N THR A 29 -10.95 -3.97 -3.40
CA THR A 29 -11.62 -3.30 -4.52
C THR A 29 -10.73 -2.18 -5.08
N GLN A 30 -11.03 -1.74 -6.29
CA GLN A 30 -10.51 -0.51 -6.87
C GLN A 30 -11.44 0.69 -6.66
N ASP A 31 -12.57 0.51 -5.99
CA ASP A 31 -13.50 1.60 -5.68
C ASP A 31 -12.85 2.63 -4.74
N GLU A 32 -13.31 3.86 -4.82
CA GLU A 32 -12.89 4.89 -3.88
C GLU A 32 -13.49 4.60 -2.51
N LEU A 33 -12.64 4.59 -1.49
CA LEU A 33 -13.03 4.34 -0.11
C LEU A 33 -12.72 5.57 0.76
N GLY A 34 -13.54 5.77 1.78
CA GLY A 34 -13.22 6.64 2.89
C GLY A 34 -12.43 5.90 3.97
N TRP A 35 -11.88 6.65 4.91
CA TRP A 35 -11.22 6.09 6.09
C TRP A 35 -11.58 6.92 7.33
N GLU A 36 -12.07 6.26 8.37
CA GLU A 36 -12.42 6.92 9.62
C GLU A 36 -11.44 6.56 10.74
N PRO A 37 -10.95 7.57 11.49
CA PRO A 37 -10.01 7.34 12.58
C PRO A 37 -10.71 6.90 13.86
N TRP A 38 -10.08 5.99 14.62
CA TRP A 38 -10.50 5.64 15.99
C TRP A 38 -9.99 6.65 17.03
N LEU A 39 -8.93 7.39 16.72
CA LEU A 39 -8.45 8.50 17.51
C LEU A 39 -8.84 9.83 16.86
N ALA A 40 -9.38 10.76 17.61
CA ALA A 40 -9.81 12.05 17.08
C ALA A 40 -8.63 12.79 16.40
N PRO A 41 -8.72 13.15 15.11
CA PRO A 41 -7.75 14.00 14.46
C PRO A 41 -7.67 15.36 15.17
N LYS A 42 -6.48 15.93 15.27
CA LYS A 42 -6.33 17.31 15.76
C LYS A 42 -7.08 18.27 14.82
N ALA A 43 -7.95 19.11 15.37
CA ALA A 43 -8.67 20.10 14.57
C ALA A 43 -7.68 21.05 13.85
N LEU A 44 -7.95 21.44 12.61
CA LEU A 44 -7.03 22.29 11.85
C LEU A 44 -6.73 23.60 12.59
N ALA A 45 -7.74 24.23 13.19
CA ALA A 45 -7.59 25.45 13.97
C ALA A 45 -6.76 25.29 15.27
N ALA A 46 -6.50 24.09 15.71
CA ALA A 46 -5.66 23.81 16.88
C ALA A 46 -4.16 23.68 16.55
N PHE A 47 -3.80 23.68 15.28
CA PHE A 47 -2.41 23.78 14.83
C PHE A 47 -1.96 25.24 14.79
N SER A 48 -0.68 25.52 15.05
CA SER A 48 -0.10 26.84 14.86
C SER A 48 -0.13 27.25 13.37
N PRO A 49 0.01 28.53 13.03
CA PRO A 49 0.06 28.97 11.63
C PRO A 49 1.12 28.25 10.80
N ASP A 50 2.32 28.02 11.35
CA ASP A 50 3.42 27.34 10.66
C ASP A 50 3.11 25.85 10.43
N GLU A 51 2.49 25.19 11.42
CA GLU A 51 2.03 23.80 11.29
C GLU A 51 0.93 23.67 10.23
N GLN A 52 -0.03 24.62 10.18
CA GLN A 52 -1.08 24.65 9.16
C GLN A 52 -0.48 24.85 7.76
N GLU A 53 0.53 25.74 7.63
CA GLU A 53 1.26 25.94 6.38
C GLU A 53 1.93 24.65 5.90
N THR A 54 2.56 23.90 6.81
CA THR A 54 3.19 22.63 6.49
C THR A 54 2.15 21.62 6.01
N LEU A 55 1.00 21.51 6.68
CA LEU A 55 -0.09 20.62 6.26
C LEU A 55 -0.63 21.02 4.87
N ARG A 56 -0.78 22.33 4.60
CA ARG A 56 -1.23 22.85 3.30
C ARG A 56 -0.23 22.56 2.19
N ARG A 57 1.06 22.79 2.43
CA ARG A 57 2.15 22.51 1.48
C ARG A 57 2.16 21.05 1.01
N PHE A 58 1.77 20.11 1.85
CA PHE A 58 1.69 18.69 1.52
C PHE A 58 0.29 18.24 1.07
N GLY A 59 -0.73 19.10 1.12
CA GLY A 59 -2.11 18.75 0.80
C GLY A 59 -2.76 17.82 1.85
N HIS A 60 -2.37 17.96 3.11
CA HIS A 60 -2.80 17.06 4.20
C HIS A 60 -3.86 17.67 5.12
N GLN A 61 -4.24 18.93 4.92
CA GLN A 61 -5.14 19.68 5.80
C GLN A 61 -6.55 19.07 5.92
N ASP A 62 -7.06 18.47 4.84
CA ASP A 62 -8.43 17.93 4.78
C ASP A 62 -8.51 16.46 5.15
N SER A 63 -7.38 15.79 5.33
CA SER A 63 -7.32 14.36 5.66
C SER A 63 -7.30 14.14 7.17
N GLY A 64 -8.31 13.42 7.68
CA GLY A 64 -8.34 12.98 9.08
C GLY A 64 -7.10 12.16 9.46
N TYR A 65 -6.67 11.26 8.57
CA TYR A 65 -5.46 10.46 8.77
C TYR A 65 -4.20 11.32 8.92
N PHE A 66 -3.96 12.25 8.00
CA PHE A 66 -2.77 13.08 8.09
C PHE A 66 -2.81 14.07 9.26
N ARG A 67 -3.97 14.63 9.60
CA ARG A 67 -4.12 15.45 10.81
C ARG A 67 -3.92 14.65 12.11
N LEU A 68 -4.25 13.35 12.10
CA LEU A 68 -3.95 12.47 13.21
C LEU A 68 -2.43 12.29 13.35
N LEU A 69 -1.72 11.95 12.25
CA LEU A 69 -0.27 11.79 12.24
C LEU A 69 0.47 13.10 12.53
N ALA A 70 -0.11 14.25 12.19
CA ALA A 70 0.46 15.57 12.47
C ALA A 70 0.54 15.94 13.96
N ARG A 71 0.04 15.08 14.86
CA ARG A 71 0.38 15.18 16.30
C ARG A 71 1.89 15.09 16.55
N ASN A 72 2.60 14.44 15.61
CA ASN A 72 4.06 14.48 15.49
C ASN A 72 4.41 15.00 14.08
N LEU A 73 4.37 16.31 13.90
CA LEU A 73 4.53 16.94 12.60
C LEU A 73 5.88 16.63 11.94
N PRO A 74 7.03 16.62 12.64
CA PRO A 74 8.31 16.22 12.03
C PRO A 74 8.29 14.81 11.45
N ALA A 75 7.65 13.85 12.12
CA ALA A 75 7.52 12.48 11.61
C ALA A 75 6.61 12.42 10.38
N LEU A 76 5.50 13.17 10.35
CA LEU A 76 4.64 13.28 9.17
C LEU A 76 5.36 13.91 7.99
N GLU A 77 6.14 14.97 8.22
CA GLU A 77 6.92 15.63 7.18
C GLU A 77 7.95 14.66 6.56
N ALA A 78 8.74 13.98 7.38
CA ALA A 78 9.70 12.97 6.95
C ALA A 78 9.01 11.83 6.17
N ARG A 79 7.88 11.33 6.67
CA ARG A 79 7.04 10.32 5.99
C ARG A 79 6.62 10.80 4.61
N THR A 80 6.14 12.03 4.50
CA THR A 80 5.63 12.57 3.23
C THR A 80 6.75 12.78 2.22
N LEU A 81 7.91 13.24 2.65
CA LEU A 81 9.08 13.37 1.78
C LEU A 81 9.59 12.01 1.31
N THR A 82 9.59 11.01 2.18
CA THR A 82 9.94 9.63 1.83
C THR A 82 8.98 9.06 0.79
N ASP A 83 7.68 9.19 0.99
CA ASP A 83 6.64 8.79 0.03
C ASP A 83 6.84 9.44 -1.34
N LYS A 84 7.06 10.75 -1.36
CA LYS A 84 7.35 11.49 -2.60
C LYS A 84 8.63 11.00 -3.27
N GLY A 85 9.68 10.74 -2.51
CA GLY A 85 10.94 10.18 -3.02
C GLY A 85 10.74 8.81 -3.66
N ILE A 86 10.00 7.92 -3.01
CA ILE A 86 9.76 6.57 -3.50
C ILE A 86 8.87 6.56 -4.75
N PHE A 87 7.74 7.28 -4.74
CA PHE A 87 6.71 7.12 -5.77
C PHE A 87 6.78 8.13 -6.92
N TYR A 88 7.44 9.27 -6.73
CA TYR A 88 7.40 10.38 -7.71
C TYR A 88 8.76 10.77 -8.27
N THR A 89 9.87 10.22 -7.76
CA THR A 89 11.19 10.45 -8.35
C THR A 89 11.28 9.77 -9.72
N PRO A 90 11.70 10.49 -10.77
CA PRO A 90 11.85 9.93 -12.11
C PRO A 90 13.03 8.93 -12.16
N GLY A 91 12.97 8.00 -13.10
CA GLY A 91 13.97 6.94 -13.25
C GLY A 91 13.68 5.72 -12.37
N GLY A 92 14.54 4.70 -12.44
CA GLY A 92 14.36 3.43 -11.70
C GLY A 92 13.11 2.65 -12.12
N LEU A 93 12.49 1.95 -11.16
CA LEU A 93 11.31 1.12 -11.39
C LEU A 93 10.13 1.95 -11.91
N ALA A 94 9.43 1.45 -12.92
CA ALA A 94 8.25 2.13 -13.44
C ALA A 94 7.23 2.41 -12.32
N ARG A 95 6.63 3.61 -12.32
CA ARG A 95 5.71 4.00 -11.26
C ARG A 95 4.53 3.03 -11.11
N ALA A 96 4.02 2.49 -12.22
CA ALA A 96 2.97 1.47 -12.18
C ALA A 96 3.37 0.25 -11.33
N GLU A 97 4.62 -0.17 -11.40
CA GLU A 97 5.16 -1.31 -10.67
C GLU A 97 5.45 -0.98 -9.20
N ARG A 98 5.81 0.27 -8.88
CA ARG A 98 5.90 0.74 -7.48
C ARG A 98 4.50 0.77 -6.82
N GLU A 99 3.47 1.22 -7.55
CA GLU A 99 2.09 1.22 -7.07
C GLU A 99 1.54 -0.23 -6.95
N LEU A 100 1.94 -1.13 -7.86
CA LEU A 100 1.64 -2.57 -7.77
C LEU A 100 2.26 -3.18 -6.50
N ALA A 101 3.52 -2.89 -6.20
CA ALA A 101 4.21 -3.37 -5.00
C ALA A 101 3.50 -2.91 -3.71
N ALA A 102 3.06 -1.64 -3.68
CA ALA A 102 2.26 -1.09 -2.59
C ALA A 102 0.89 -1.79 -2.46
N THR A 103 0.26 -2.13 -3.59
CA THR A 103 -1.00 -2.90 -3.61
C THR A 103 -0.80 -4.29 -3.02
N VAL A 104 0.27 -4.99 -3.43
CA VAL A 104 0.61 -6.32 -2.91
C VAL A 104 0.87 -6.28 -1.40
N ALA A 105 1.70 -5.34 -0.93
CA ALA A 105 1.97 -5.16 0.49
C ALA A 105 0.67 -4.92 1.27
N SER A 106 -0.21 -4.08 0.73
CA SER A 106 -1.48 -3.75 1.37
C SER A 106 -2.42 -4.94 1.42
N LYS A 107 -2.45 -5.77 0.36
CA LYS A 107 -3.27 -6.99 0.34
C LYS A 107 -2.74 -8.04 1.31
N VAL A 108 -1.44 -8.27 1.36
CA VAL A 108 -0.80 -9.20 2.32
C VAL A 108 -1.06 -8.77 3.77
N ASN A 109 -0.96 -7.47 4.05
CA ASN A 109 -1.19 -6.92 5.39
C ASN A 109 -2.67 -6.74 5.75
N GLY A 110 -3.61 -6.93 4.81
CA GLY A 110 -5.04 -6.80 5.05
C GLY A 110 -5.58 -5.36 5.02
N CYS A 111 -4.82 -4.39 4.51
CA CYS A 111 -5.26 -2.99 4.45
C CYS A 111 -6.07 -2.72 3.17
N ILE A 112 -7.40 -2.89 3.23
CA ILE A 112 -8.30 -2.70 2.07
C ILE A 112 -8.22 -1.27 1.55
N TYR A 113 -8.19 -0.26 2.43
CA TYR A 113 -8.08 1.15 2.03
C TYR A 113 -6.82 1.42 1.20
N CYS A 114 -5.66 1.05 1.72
CA CYS A 114 -4.40 1.27 1.00
C CYS A 114 -4.37 0.52 -0.33
N ALA A 115 -4.83 -0.74 -0.32
CA ALA A 115 -4.91 -1.55 -1.54
C ALA A 115 -5.78 -0.87 -2.61
N SER A 116 -6.95 -0.32 -2.25
CA SER A 116 -7.82 0.35 -3.21
C SER A 116 -7.16 1.58 -3.84
N VAL A 117 -6.45 2.39 -3.06
CA VAL A 117 -5.74 3.59 -3.55
C VAL A 117 -4.65 3.21 -4.55
N HIS A 118 -3.80 2.24 -4.19
CA HIS A 118 -2.63 1.87 -5.00
C HIS A 118 -3.02 1.00 -6.20
N ALA A 119 -4.04 0.15 -6.09
CA ALA A 119 -4.59 -0.61 -7.19
C ALA A 119 -5.13 0.31 -8.30
N ARG A 120 -5.92 1.34 -7.96
CA ARG A 120 -6.39 2.33 -8.95
C ARG A 120 -5.23 2.99 -9.69
N LYS A 121 -4.18 3.41 -8.97
CA LYS A 121 -3.00 4.03 -9.58
C LYS A 121 -2.22 3.05 -10.44
N ALA A 122 -2.03 1.80 -9.99
CA ALA A 122 -1.38 0.75 -10.76
C ALA A 122 -2.14 0.50 -12.07
N SER A 123 -3.48 0.34 -12.03
CA SER A 123 -4.34 0.19 -13.20
C SER A 123 -4.24 1.37 -14.15
N GLN A 124 -4.33 2.59 -13.64
CA GLN A 124 -4.28 3.81 -14.46
C GLN A 124 -2.93 3.98 -15.17
N LEU A 125 -1.83 3.66 -14.49
CA LEU A 125 -0.47 3.84 -15.00
C LEU A 125 -0.04 2.71 -15.92
N SER A 126 -0.38 1.46 -15.61
CA SER A 126 -0.06 0.29 -16.43
C SER A 126 -0.98 0.14 -17.65
N LYS A 127 -2.19 0.70 -17.59
CA LYS A 127 -3.29 0.45 -18.55
C LYS A 127 -3.76 -1.02 -18.57
N ASP A 128 -3.51 -1.77 -17.50
CA ASP A 128 -3.89 -3.17 -17.33
C ASP A 128 -4.76 -3.33 -16.08
N ASN A 129 -6.03 -2.91 -16.20
CA ASN A 129 -7.01 -3.02 -15.13
C ASN A 129 -7.28 -4.48 -14.74
N ASP A 130 -7.32 -5.38 -15.73
CA ASP A 130 -7.68 -6.77 -15.50
C ASP A 130 -6.61 -7.51 -14.72
N ALA A 131 -5.33 -7.23 -14.95
CA ALA A 131 -4.24 -7.81 -14.18
C ALA A 131 -4.28 -7.35 -12.71
N VAL A 132 -4.55 -6.07 -12.46
CA VAL A 132 -4.71 -5.55 -11.09
C VAL A 132 -5.96 -6.13 -10.42
N GLN A 133 -7.06 -6.25 -11.15
CA GLN A 133 -8.30 -6.82 -10.62
C GLN A 133 -8.12 -8.29 -10.23
N ARG A 134 -7.46 -9.10 -11.08
CA ARG A 134 -7.11 -10.50 -10.74
C ARG A 134 -6.34 -10.59 -9.42
N LEU A 135 -5.35 -9.72 -9.21
CA LEU A 135 -4.59 -9.67 -7.95
C LEU A 135 -5.53 -9.43 -6.75
N LEU A 136 -6.46 -8.47 -6.86
CA LEU A 136 -7.38 -8.13 -5.77
C LEU A 136 -8.38 -9.25 -5.46
N GLU A 137 -8.79 -10.03 -6.44
CA GLU A 137 -9.77 -11.12 -6.31
C GLU A 137 -9.19 -12.40 -5.71
N VAL A 138 -7.87 -12.52 -5.63
CA VAL A 138 -7.24 -13.72 -5.03
C VAL A 138 -7.73 -13.91 -3.60
N ALA A 139 -8.34 -15.05 -3.33
CA ALA A 139 -8.81 -15.43 -2.00
C ALA A 139 -7.62 -15.62 -1.02
N PRO A 140 -7.85 -15.53 0.31
CA PRO A 140 -6.82 -15.86 1.31
C PRO A 140 -6.20 -17.23 1.06
N GLY A 141 -4.86 -17.29 1.07
CA GLY A 141 -4.10 -18.52 0.78
C GLY A 141 -3.87 -18.82 -0.70
N GLY A 142 -4.46 -18.04 -1.61
CA GLY A 142 -4.22 -18.17 -3.05
C GLY A 142 -2.91 -17.52 -3.50
N SER A 143 -2.43 -17.89 -4.71
CA SER A 143 -1.25 -17.28 -5.33
C SER A 143 -1.59 -15.90 -5.89
N LEU A 144 -0.98 -14.85 -5.33
CA LEU A 144 -1.21 -13.47 -5.76
C LEU A 144 -0.70 -13.21 -7.19
N SER A 145 0.29 -13.97 -7.65
CA SER A 145 0.92 -13.82 -8.97
C SER A 145 0.28 -14.67 -10.07
N ALA A 146 -0.74 -15.49 -9.74
CA ALA A 146 -1.40 -16.35 -10.71
C ALA A 146 -1.99 -15.55 -11.89
N GLY A 147 -1.69 -15.98 -13.13
CA GLY A 147 -2.20 -15.36 -14.35
C GLY A 147 -1.59 -14.00 -14.69
N GLN A 148 -0.51 -13.60 -14.02
CA GLN A 148 0.23 -12.38 -14.30
C GLN A 148 1.35 -12.60 -15.36
N SER A 149 1.85 -11.54 -15.95
CA SER A 149 3.06 -11.61 -16.80
C SER A 149 4.28 -12.04 -15.98
N ALA A 150 5.29 -12.66 -16.59
CA ALA A 150 6.48 -13.13 -15.88
C ALA A 150 7.15 -12.02 -15.04
N ARG A 151 7.23 -10.80 -15.55
CA ARG A 151 7.77 -9.65 -14.82
C ARG A 151 6.91 -9.29 -13.60
N TRP A 152 5.59 -9.23 -13.76
CA TRP A 152 4.70 -8.95 -12.64
C TRP A 152 4.63 -10.10 -11.65
N GLN A 153 4.74 -11.36 -12.08
CA GLN A 153 4.86 -12.50 -11.17
C GLN A 153 6.07 -12.33 -10.23
N ALA A 154 7.26 -12.04 -10.78
CA ALA A 154 8.47 -11.84 -9.98
C ALA A 154 8.32 -10.65 -9.00
N ILE A 155 7.73 -9.53 -9.43
CA ILE A 155 7.47 -8.36 -8.59
C ILE A 155 6.47 -8.69 -7.48
N ILE A 156 5.38 -9.36 -7.79
CA ILE A 156 4.32 -9.71 -6.83
C ILE A 156 4.86 -10.71 -5.79
N ASP A 157 5.54 -11.77 -6.24
CA ASP A 157 6.08 -12.80 -5.35
C ASP A 157 7.12 -12.22 -4.39
N PHE A 158 8.03 -11.38 -4.89
CA PHE A 158 8.98 -10.66 -4.05
C PHE A 158 8.27 -9.75 -3.03
N SER A 159 7.32 -8.93 -3.50
CA SER A 159 6.61 -7.98 -2.63
C SER A 159 5.78 -8.69 -1.56
N ALA A 160 5.15 -9.81 -1.90
CA ALA A 160 4.41 -10.64 -0.96
C ALA A 160 5.35 -11.25 0.09
N ALA A 161 6.48 -11.83 -0.34
CA ALA A 161 7.48 -12.40 0.54
C ALA A 161 8.11 -11.36 1.49
N LEU A 162 8.37 -10.13 1.00
CA LEU A 162 8.90 -9.04 1.83
C LEU A 162 7.86 -8.53 2.84
N SER A 163 6.57 -8.56 2.48
CA SER A 163 5.48 -8.08 3.35
C SER A 163 5.08 -9.09 4.44
N ALA A 164 5.50 -10.34 4.33
CA ALA A 164 5.25 -11.37 5.34
C ALA A 164 5.89 -11.02 6.69
N THR A 165 5.37 -11.61 7.77
CA THR A 165 5.95 -11.45 9.11
C THR A 165 6.20 -12.84 9.73
N PRO A 166 7.46 -13.25 9.89
CA PRO A 166 8.68 -12.57 9.43
C PRO A 166 8.79 -12.52 7.90
N ALA A 167 9.59 -11.57 7.39
CA ALA A 167 9.84 -11.47 5.95
C ALA A 167 10.54 -12.74 5.43
N THR A 168 10.07 -13.23 4.29
CA THR A 168 10.61 -14.46 3.65
C THR A 168 11.30 -14.17 2.31
N ALA A 169 11.38 -12.90 1.90
CA ALA A 169 12.11 -12.49 0.71
C ALA A 169 13.61 -12.85 0.86
N GLY A 170 14.20 -13.38 -0.20
CA GLY A 170 15.59 -13.83 -0.18
C GLY A 170 16.25 -13.87 -1.57
N ALA A 171 17.45 -14.41 -1.65
CA ALA A 171 18.28 -14.41 -2.85
C ALA A 171 17.59 -15.00 -4.09
N ALA A 172 16.76 -16.02 -3.92
CA ALA A 172 16.00 -16.62 -5.02
C ALA A 172 15.02 -15.63 -5.66
N HIS A 173 14.33 -14.81 -4.85
CA HIS A 173 13.45 -13.78 -5.35
C HIS A 173 14.21 -12.67 -6.10
N VAL A 174 15.38 -12.28 -5.59
CA VAL A 174 16.27 -11.33 -6.28
C VAL A 174 16.72 -11.88 -7.62
N ALA A 175 17.09 -13.17 -7.67
CA ALA A 175 17.48 -13.83 -8.93
C ALA A 175 16.33 -13.81 -9.95
N ALA A 176 15.09 -14.14 -9.53
CA ALA A 176 13.92 -14.09 -10.40
C ALA A 176 13.65 -12.68 -10.95
N LEU A 177 13.83 -11.63 -10.13
CA LEU A 177 13.74 -10.24 -10.59
C LEU A 177 14.84 -9.88 -11.60
N ARG A 178 16.06 -10.39 -11.41
CA ARG A 178 17.16 -10.21 -12.36
C ARG A 178 16.89 -10.89 -13.71
N GLU A 179 16.28 -12.07 -13.70
CA GLU A 179 15.82 -12.76 -14.91
C GLU A 179 14.80 -11.92 -15.70
N GLN A 180 14.05 -11.05 -15.03
CA GLN A 180 13.17 -10.07 -15.64
C GLN A 180 13.87 -8.73 -15.96
N ALA A 181 15.20 -8.71 -15.97
CA ALA A 181 16.06 -7.59 -16.30
C ALA A 181 15.91 -6.34 -15.40
N LEU A 182 15.48 -6.51 -14.13
CA LEU A 182 15.48 -5.38 -13.19
C LEU A 182 16.93 -5.00 -12.83
N THR A 183 17.22 -3.72 -12.94
CA THR A 183 18.49 -3.10 -12.52
C THR A 183 18.58 -3.00 -11.00
N ASP A 184 19.75 -2.68 -10.46
CA ASP A 184 19.95 -2.47 -9.01
C ASP A 184 19.05 -1.36 -8.47
N LEU A 185 18.89 -0.27 -9.23
CA LEU A 185 18.02 0.84 -8.85
C LEU A 185 16.55 0.41 -8.81
N GLU A 186 16.09 -0.32 -9.82
CA GLU A 186 14.69 -0.82 -9.86
C GLU A 186 14.40 -1.81 -8.72
N LEU A 187 15.39 -2.67 -8.37
CA LEU A 187 15.29 -3.57 -7.22
C LEU A 187 15.19 -2.78 -5.91
N LEU A 188 16.00 -1.75 -5.73
CA LEU A 188 15.95 -0.90 -4.55
C LEU A 188 14.61 -0.15 -4.44
N ASP A 189 14.10 0.39 -5.54
CA ASP A 189 12.80 1.05 -5.59
C ASP A 189 11.67 0.08 -5.21
N LEU A 190 11.73 -1.17 -5.69
CA LEU A 190 10.76 -2.21 -5.35
C LEU A 190 10.77 -2.53 -3.84
N VAL A 191 11.97 -2.69 -3.26
CA VAL A 191 12.15 -2.91 -1.82
C VAL A 191 11.55 -1.75 -1.03
N GLN A 192 11.87 -0.51 -1.41
CA GLN A 192 11.42 0.68 -0.70
C GLN A 192 9.89 0.85 -0.80
N ALA A 193 9.31 0.69 -1.99
CA ALA A 193 7.86 0.82 -2.18
C ALA A 193 7.10 -0.24 -1.34
N THR A 194 7.57 -1.47 -1.33
CA THR A 194 6.97 -2.57 -0.56
C THR A 194 7.09 -2.32 0.95
N ALA A 195 8.31 -2.03 1.44
CA ALA A 195 8.57 -1.85 2.87
C ALA A 195 7.87 -0.62 3.44
N PHE A 196 7.81 0.48 2.67
CA PHE A 196 7.10 1.68 3.07
C PHE A 196 5.61 1.39 3.29
N PHE A 197 4.98 0.62 2.40
CA PHE A 197 3.57 0.25 2.58
C PHE A 197 3.37 -0.84 3.64
N ALA A 198 4.33 -1.70 3.90
CA ALA A 198 4.28 -2.58 5.07
C ALA A 198 4.23 -1.79 6.40
N TRP A 199 4.92 -0.66 6.48
CA TRP A 199 4.83 0.28 7.60
C TRP A 199 3.52 1.09 7.59
N ALA A 200 3.16 1.71 6.46
CA ALA A 200 1.97 2.55 6.34
C ALA A 200 0.67 1.78 6.62
N ASN A 201 0.57 0.54 6.15
CA ASN A 201 -0.58 -0.32 6.43
C ASN A 201 -0.79 -0.54 7.93
N ARG A 202 0.30 -0.76 8.70
CA ARG A 202 0.20 -0.95 10.15
C ARG A 202 -0.36 0.29 10.84
N LEU A 203 0.02 1.50 10.40
CA LEU A 203 -0.58 2.73 10.92
C LEU A 203 -2.08 2.82 10.58
N MET A 204 -2.44 2.55 9.33
CA MET A 204 -3.84 2.62 8.88
C MET A 204 -4.73 1.61 9.63
N LEU A 205 -4.23 0.38 9.82
CA LEU A 205 -4.97 -0.72 10.46
C LEU A 205 -5.09 -0.59 11.99
N THR A 206 -4.21 0.21 12.62
CA THR A 206 -4.20 0.39 14.08
C THR A 206 -4.77 1.73 14.53
N LEU A 207 -5.05 2.63 13.61
CA LEU A 207 -5.55 3.98 13.91
C LEU A 207 -6.95 4.25 13.38
N GLY A 208 -7.52 3.34 12.57
CA GLY A 208 -8.84 3.53 11.99
C GLY A 208 -9.22 2.40 11.02
N GLU A 209 -10.28 2.60 10.30
CA GLU A 209 -10.89 1.60 9.41
C GLU A 209 -11.48 2.22 8.14
N PRO A 210 -11.59 1.44 7.04
CA PRO A 210 -12.18 1.92 5.80
C PRO A 210 -13.71 1.93 5.87
N PHE A 211 -14.33 2.83 5.12
CA PHE A 211 -15.78 2.83 4.87
C PHE A 211 -16.08 3.08 3.39
N ILE A 212 -17.29 2.70 2.97
CA ILE A 212 -17.81 2.96 1.63
C ILE A 212 -18.49 4.32 1.67
N PRO A 213 -18.01 5.34 0.93
CA PRO A 213 -18.68 6.64 0.86
C PRO A 213 -20.09 6.53 0.26
N ALA A 214 -20.99 7.40 0.71
CA ALA A 214 -22.33 7.48 0.17
C ALA A 214 -22.36 8.04 -1.27
#